data_ccd556315b7515cac02d49091e5c8ba8
#
_entry.id   ccd556315b7515cac02d49091e5c8ba8
#
_cell.length_a   1.000
_cell.length_b   1.000
_cell.length_c   1.000
_cell.angle_alpha   90.00
_cell.angle_beta   90.00
_cell.angle_gamma   90.00
#
_symmetry.space_group_name_H-M   'P 1'
#
loop_
_entity.id
_entity.type
_entity.pdbx_description
1 polymer ?
#
loop_
_entity_poly.entity_id
_entity_poly.type
_entity_poly.pdbx_seq_one_letter_code
_entity_poly.pdbx_strand_id
1 'polypeptide(L)'
;MQPTHEPNRRATGHPVRFILTADWQLGMTRHFLEGEAQARFAQARIDAIRSIGRLAAEQDALFVGVGGDVFETNQVDPRTVGRTLEALAEVPVPVFLLPGNHDPLDAGSVFRSPTFLRDKPEHVMVLEDSEPHEVAPGIEVVGAPWTSKRPLYDLVGGVCGELEVEPGVRRVLLAHGATDDLMAFDNPALISVSCAEAAIEDG
;
A
#
# COMPACT_ATOMS: atom_id res chain seq x y z
N MET A 1 -40.28 24.07 -25.54
CA MET A 1 -38.81 23.93 -25.37
C MET A 1 -38.54 23.93 -23.88
N GLN A 2 -38.48 22.74 -23.29
CA GLN A 2 -38.27 22.60 -21.83
C GLN A 2 -36.75 22.48 -21.58
N PRO A 3 -36.21 23.10 -20.54
CA PRO A 3 -34.81 22.96 -20.20
C PRO A 3 -34.60 21.56 -19.61
N THR A 4 -33.70 20.80 -20.19
CA THR A 4 -33.23 19.54 -19.66
C THR A 4 -32.46 19.81 -18.38
N HIS A 5 -32.97 19.30 -17.28
CA HIS A 5 -32.38 19.35 -15.97
C HIS A 5 -31.21 18.32 -15.95
N GLU A 6 -29.99 18.80 -16.08
CA GLU A 6 -28.81 17.99 -15.76
C GLU A 6 -28.81 17.70 -14.25
N PRO A 7 -28.67 16.43 -13.82
CA PRO A 7 -28.50 16.14 -12.41
C PRO A 7 -27.14 16.65 -11.97
N ASN A 8 -27.13 17.69 -11.18
CA ASN A 8 -25.98 18.18 -10.44
C ASN A 8 -25.48 17.04 -9.53
N ARG A 9 -24.51 16.25 -10.01
CA ARG A 9 -23.75 15.30 -9.19
C ARG A 9 -22.83 16.11 -8.27
N ARG A 10 -23.39 16.62 -7.20
CA ARG A 10 -22.58 17.06 -6.06
C ARG A 10 -21.84 15.84 -5.58
N ALA A 11 -20.51 15.86 -5.70
CA ALA A 11 -19.64 14.95 -4.99
C ALA A 11 -20.15 14.82 -3.56
N THR A 12 -20.52 13.63 -3.14
CA THR A 12 -21.05 13.35 -1.80
C THR A 12 -19.97 13.71 -0.80
N GLY A 13 -20.11 14.85 -0.12
CA GLY A 13 -19.09 15.45 0.75
C GLY A 13 -18.87 14.69 2.08
N HIS A 14 -18.96 13.36 2.08
CA HIS A 14 -18.59 12.57 3.24
C HIS A 14 -17.07 12.39 3.27
N PRO A 15 -16.43 12.56 4.46
CA PRO A 15 -15.01 12.33 4.60
C PRO A 15 -14.71 10.85 4.33
N VAL A 16 -13.72 10.60 3.46
CA VAL A 16 -13.17 9.27 3.25
C VAL A 16 -12.22 8.95 4.40
N ARG A 17 -12.43 7.83 5.06
CA ARG A 17 -11.56 7.34 6.13
C ARG A 17 -10.89 6.07 5.68
N PHE A 18 -9.59 5.98 5.88
CA PHE A 18 -8.80 4.78 5.67
C PHE A 18 -7.65 4.75 6.68
N ILE A 19 -7.05 3.58 6.86
CA ILE A 19 -5.86 3.43 7.66
C ILE A 19 -4.66 3.31 6.72
N LEU A 20 -3.64 4.13 6.94
CA LEU A 20 -2.36 4.00 6.27
C LEU A 20 -1.30 3.52 7.26
N THR A 21 -0.55 2.53 6.86
CA THR A 21 0.59 1.96 7.58
C THR A 21 1.69 1.60 6.59
N ALA A 22 2.92 1.35 7.03
CA ALA A 22 4.04 0.95 6.18
C ALA A 22 5.10 0.20 7.01
N ASP A 23 6.13 -0.30 6.36
CA ASP A 23 7.34 -0.83 6.99
C ASP A 23 7.06 -1.92 8.03
N TRP A 24 6.17 -2.83 7.72
CA TRP A 24 5.91 -3.97 8.59
C TRP A 24 7.13 -4.86 8.72
N GLN A 25 7.93 -5.00 7.67
CA GLN A 25 9.19 -5.73 7.61
C GLN A 25 9.10 -7.08 8.32
N LEU A 26 8.05 -7.85 7.99
CA LEU A 26 7.76 -9.15 8.58
C LEU A 26 8.87 -10.15 8.23
N GLY A 27 9.35 -10.87 9.22
CA GLY A 27 10.54 -11.71 9.08
C GLY A 27 11.84 -11.04 9.54
N MET A 28 11.80 -9.74 9.86
CA MET A 28 12.98 -9.03 10.38
C MET A 28 13.50 -9.70 11.67
N THR A 29 14.82 -9.83 11.73
CA THR A 29 15.54 -10.27 12.92
C THR A 29 16.43 -9.16 13.46
N ARG A 30 16.67 -9.20 14.76
CA ARG A 30 17.58 -8.26 15.43
C ARG A 30 18.66 -9.06 16.18
N HIS A 31 19.90 -8.90 15.79
CA HIS A 31 21.03 -9.66 16.33
C HIS A 31 21.25 -9.47 17.85
N PHE A 32 20.74 -8.38 18.42
CA PHE A 32 20.81 -8.10 19.86
C PHE A 32 19.65 -8.71 20.66
N LEU A 33 18.66 -9.35 20.00
CA LEU A 33 17.57 -10.04 20.68
C LEU A 33 17.93 -11.51 20.86
N GLU A 34 18.07 -11.94 22.12
CA GLU A 34 18.44 -13.31 22.47
C GLU A 34 17.23 -14.14 22.92
N GLY A 35 17.31 -15.46 22.73
CA GLY A 35 16.33 -16.43 23.21
C GLY A 35 14.90 -16.11 22.72
N GLU A 36 13.97 -16.04 23.68
CA GLU A 36 12.55 -15.77 23.38
C GLU A 36 12.25 -14.33 22.94
N ALA A 37 13.18 -13.40 23.11
CA ALA A 37 12.94 -12.00 22.78
C ALA A 37 12.71 -11.80 21.28
N GLN A 38 13.43 -12.54 20.41
CA GLN A 38 13.20 -12.52 18.97
C GLN A 38 11.82 -13.05 18.59
N ALA A 39 11.37 -14.12 19.23
CA ALA A 39 10.03 -14.69 18.99
C ALA A 39 8.92 -13.72 19.42
N ARG A 40 9.06 -13.06 20.57
CA ARG A 40 8.12 -12.02 21.04
C ARG A 40 8.11 -10.81 20.09
N PHE A 41 9.25 -10.37 19.59
CA PHE A 41 9.37 -9.28 18.64
C PHE A 41 8.64 -9.61 17.32
N ALA A 42 8.86 -10.81 16.77
CA ALA A 42 8.16 -11.26 15.56
C ALA A 42 6.64 -11.38 15.79
N GLN A 43 6.22 -11.90 16.97
CA GLN A 43 4.81 -12.01 17.33
C GLN A 43 4.14 -10.63 17.43
N ALA A 44 4.79 -9.66 18.07
CA ALA A 44 4.24 -8.31 18.24
C ALA A 44 3.95 -7.62 16.89
N ARG A 45 4.75 -7.88 15.84
CA ARG A 45 4.48 -7.37 14.48
C ARG A 45 3.23 -7.99 13.87
N ILE A 46 3.03 -9.29 14.06
CA ILE A 46 1.81 -9.99 13.61
C ILE A 46 0.58 -9.46 14.39
N ASP A 47 0.72 -9.25 15.71
CA ASP A 47 -0.37 -8.71 16.53
C ASP A 47 -0.70 -7.25 16.20
N ALA A 48 0.26 -6.49 15.68
CA ALA A 48 0.01 -5.14 15.16
C ALA A 48 -0.95 -5.15 13.97
N ILE A 49 -0.86 -6.14 13.05
CA ILE A 49 -1.80 -6.30 11.93
C ILE A 49 -3.23 -6.47 12.45
N ARG A 50 -3.41 -7.35 13.45
CA ARG A 50 -4.72 -7.55 14.09
C ARG A 50 -5.24 -6.28 14.75
N SER A 51 -4.34 -5.50 15.36
CA SER A 51 -4.70 -4.22 15.98
C SER A 51 -5.12 -3.18 14.96
N ILE A 52 -4.45 -3.14 13.79
CA ILE A 52 -4.83 -2.32 12.64
C ILE A 52 -6.23 -2.70 12.15
N GLY A 53 -6.51 -4.01 12.03
CA GLY A 53 -7.84 -4.50 11.64
C GLY A 53 -8.95 -4.07 12.61
N ARG A 54 -8.71 -4.15 13.91
CA ARG A 54 -9.66 -3.64 14.92
C ARG A 54 -9.86 -2.14 14.80
N LEU A 55 -8.78 -1.38 14.65
CA LEU A 55 -8.86 0.07 14.47
C LEU A 55 -9.63 0.45 13.20
N ALA A 56 -9.43 -0.29 12.11
CA ALA A 56 -10.16 -0.06 10.86
C ALA A 56 -11.68 -0.24 11.06
N ALA A 57 -12.10 -1.28 11.78
CA ALA A 57 -13.50 -1.48 12.14
C ALA A 57 -14.06 -0.38 13.05
N GLU A 58 -13.32 0.01 14.11
CA GLU A 58 -13.71 1.04 15.07
C GLU A 58 -13.86 2.43 14.43
N GLN A 59 -13.08 2.70 13.37
CA GLN A 59 -13.08 3.98 12.67
C GLN A 59 -13.95 4.00 11.41
N ASP A 60 -14.67 2.93 11.11
CA ASP A 60 -15.44 2.76 9.86
C ASP A 60 -14.54 3.06 8.62
N ALA A 61 -13.32 2.54 8.63
CA ALA A 61 -12.39 2.75 7.52
C ALA A 61 -12.84 1.97 6.29
N LEU A 62 -12.73 2.59 5.10
CA LEU A 62 -13.07 1.95 3.82
C LEU A 62 -12.06 0.86 3.46
N PHE A 63 -10.80 1.07 3.80
CA PHE A 63 -9.71 0.12 3.51
C PHE A 63 -8.51 0.36 4.43
N VAL A 64 -7.57 -0.56 4.39
CA VAL A 64 -6.21 -0.41 4.95
C VAL A 64 -5.22 -0.38 3.78
N GLY A 65 -4.42 0.67 3.68
CA GLY A 65 -3.28 0.76 2.76
C GLY A 65 -1.97 0.45 3.50
N VAL A 66 -1.13 -0.41 2.93
CA VAL A 66 0.21 -0.71 3.42
C VAL A 66 1.22 -0.17 2.42
N GLY A 67 1.85 0.95 2.76
CA GLY A 67 2.72 1.74 1.89
C GLY A 67 4.14 1.19 1.77
N GLY A 68 4.27 -0.09 1.41
CA GLY A 68 5.54 -0.75 1.11
C GLY A 68 6.18 -1.47 2.29
N ASP A 69 7.19 -2.30 1.99
CA ASP A 69 8.00 -3.05 2.93
C ASP A 69 7.19 -3.91 3.90
N VAL A 70 6.24 -4.68 3.35
CA VAL A 70 5.41 -5.63 4.10
C VAL A 70 6.30 -6.72 4.70
N PHE A 71 7.23 -7.25 3.91
CA PHE A 71 8.21 -8.25 4.31
C PHE A 71 9.63 -7.67 4.32
N GLU A 72 10.46 -8.17 5.22
CA GLU A 72 11.89 -7.77 5.31
C GLU A 72 12.68 -8.11 4.04
N THR A 73 12.25 -9.12 3.31
CA THR A 73 12.91 -9.57 2.09
C THR A 73 12.00 -10.53 1.32
N ASN A 74 12.21 -10.64 0.01
CA ASN A 74 11.56 -11.65 -0.83
C ASN A 74 11.89 -13.10 -0.43
N GLN A 75 12.97 -13.33 0.34
CA GLN A 75 13.38 -14.65 0.83
C GLN A 75 12.85 -14.96 2.25
N VAL A 76 11.81 -14.28 2.70
CA VAL A 76 11.17 -14.58 3.99
C VAL A 76 10.64 -16.03 4.01
N ASP A 77 10.72 -16.67 5.18
CA ASP A 77 10.31 -18.07 5.30
C ASP A 77 8.77 -18.24 5.14
N PRO A 78 8.32 -19.38 4.56
CA PRO A 78 6.90 -19.62 4.27
C PRO A 78 6.00 -19.62 5.52
N ARG A 79 6.55 -19.92 6.71
CA ARG A 79 5.79 -19.88 7.97
C ARG A 79 5.47 -18.44 8.36
N THR A 80 6.41 -17.51 8.16
CA THR A 80 6.17 -16.08 8.37
C THR A 80 5.09 -15.57 7.42
N VAL A 81 5.17 -15.95 6.12
CA VAL A 81 4.13 -15.62 5.13
C VAL A 81 2.77 -16.14 5.59
N GLY A 82 2.65 -17.41 5.94
CA GLY A 82 1.40 -18.02 6.39
C GLY A 82 0.79 -17.29 7.59
N ARG A 83 1.58 -17.02 8.63
CA ARG A 83 1.12 -16.27 9.82
C ARG A 83 0.69 -14.83 9.50
N THR A 84 1.34 -14.19 8.54
CA THR A 84 0.94 -12.89 8.04
C THR A 84 -0.44 -12.95 7.40
N LEU A 85 -0.65 -13.92 6.50
CA LEU A 85 -1.93 -14.10 5.82
C LEU A 85 -3.06 -14.49 6.76
N GLU A 86 -2.78 -15.32 7.79
CA GLU A 86 -3.71 -15.61 8.87
C GLU A 86 -4.14 -14.33 9.63
N ALA A 87 -3.19 -13.44 9.95
CA ALA A 87 -3.51 -12.19 10.62
C ALA A 87 -4.28 -11.21 9.70
N LEU A 88 -3.94 -11.18 8.41
CA LEU A 88 -4.65 -10.39 7.40
C LEU A 88 -6.08 -10.89 7.18
N ALA A 89 -6.33 -12.19 7.29
CA ALA A 89 -7.68 -12.77 7.19
C ALA A 89 -8.63 -12.26 8.29
N GLU A 90 -8.09 -11.78 9.42
CA GLU A 90 -8.87 -11.20 10.51
C GLU A 90 -9.22 -9.70 10.29
N VAL A 91 -8.64 -9.03 9.28
CA VAL A 91 -8.93 -7.63 8.96
C VAL A 91 -10.27 -7.53 8.23
N PRO A 92 -11.26 -6.76 8.75
CA PRO A 92 -12.63 -6.81 8.22
C PRO A 92 -12.90 -5.91 7.01
N VAL A 93 -11.89 -5.25 6.48
CA VAL A 93 -11.98 -4.32 5.34
C VAL A 93 -10.96 -4.69 4.27
N PRO A 94 -11.11 -4.23 3.01
CA PRO A 94 -10.10 -4.40 1.98
C PRO A 94 -8.71 -3.96 2.43
N VAL A 95 -7.68 -4.73 2.10
CA VAL A 95 -6.28 -4.41 2.40
C VAL A 95 -5.49 -4.33 1.10
N PHE A 96 -4.81 -3.21 0.88
CA PHE A 96 -3.94 -2.99 -0.26
C PHE A 96 -2.48 -3.06 0.20
N LEU A 97 -1.74 -4.02 -0.32
CA LEU A 97 -0.31 -4.21 -0.05
C LEU A 97 0.49 -3.62 -1.21
N LEU A 98 1.29 -2.61 -0.93
CA LEU A 98 2.23 -2.08 -1.90
C LEU A 98 3.59 -2.78 -1.74
N PRO A 99 4.18 -3.33 -2.80
CA PRO A 99 5.57 -3.77 -2.79
C PRO A 99 6.54 -2.61 -2.60
N GLY A 100 7.47 -2.76 -1.64
CA GLY A 100 8.51 -1.78 -1.35
C GLY A 100 9.90 -2.20 -1.86
N ASN A 101 10.95 -1.55 -1.37
CA ASN A 101 12.31 -1.87 -1.77
C ASN A 101 12.87 -3.14 -1.11
N HIS A 102 12.31 -3.57 0.03
CA HIS A 102 12.67 -4.81 0.68
C HIS A 102 12.01 -6.03 0.02
N ASP A 103 10.79 -5.88 -0.48
CA ASP A 103 9.95 -6.93 -1.05
C ASP A 103 9.39 -6.60 -2.46
N PRO A 104 10.25 -6.13 -3.40
CA PRO A 104 9.79 -5.71 -4.72
C PRO A 104 9.19 -6.84 -5.54
N LEU A 105 8.43 -6.46 -6.59
CA LEU A 105 7.83 -7.40 -7.56
C LEU A 105 8.85 -7.94 -8.59
N ASP A 106 10.03 -8.30 -8.13
CA ASP A 106 11.02 -8.97 -8.98
C ASP A 106 10.66 -10.45 -9.24
N ALA A 107 11.51 -11.16 -10.00
CA ALA A 107 11.27 -12.56 -10.34
C ALA A 107 11.19 -13.50 -9.13
N GLY A 108 11.73 -13.10 -7.97
CA GLY A 108 11.73 -13.85 -6.72
C GLY A 108 10.75 -13.32 -5.68
N SER A 109 9.77 -12.50 -6.10
CA SER A 109 8.86 -11.81 -5.20
C SER A 109 8.09 -12.75 -4.27
N VAL A 110 8.07 -12.41 -2.98
CA VAL A 110 7.30 -13.12 -1.95
C VAL A 110 5.80 -13.13 -2.27
N PHE A 111 5.28 -12.07 -2.90
CA PHE A 111 3.88 -11.94 -3.31
C PHE A 111 3.48 -12.94 -4.41
N ARG A 112 4.46 -13.51 -5.11
CA ARG A 112 4.28 -14.57 -6.13
C ARG A 112 4.67 -15.96 -5.62
N SER A 113 5.03 -16.08 -4.34
CA SER A 113 5.36 -17.37 -3.74
C SER A 113 4.14 -18.30 -3.68
N PRO A 114 4.34 -19.64 -3.78
CA PRO A 114 3.22 -20.60 -3.72
C PRO A 114 2.38 -20.47 -2.45
N THR A 115 3.02 -20.18 -1.30
CA THR A 115 2.32 -19.98 -0.03
C THR A 115 1.44 -18.74 -0.08
N PHE A 116 1.98 -17.62 -0.57
CA PHE A 116 1.23 -16.37 -0.65
C PHE A 116 0.02 -16.51 -1.58
N LEU A 117 0.21 -17.02 -2.79
CA LEU A 117 -0.86 -17.18 -3.80
C LEU A 117 -1.96 -18.13 -3.36
N ARG A 118 -1.61 -19.20 -2.62
CA ARG A 118 -2.59 -20.19 -2.14
C ARG A 118 -3.44 -19.65 -1.00
N ASP A 119 -2.81 -18.96 -0.03
CA ASP A 119 -3.40 -18.66 1.27
C ASP A 119 -3.83 -17.18 1.41
N LYS A 120 -3.60 -16.35 0.38
CA LYS A 120 -3.99 -14.95 0.37
C LYS A 120 -5.51 -14.79 0.47
N PRO A 121 -6.05 -14.06 1.49
CA PRO A 121 -7.47 -13.75 1.58
C PRO A 121 -7.96 -12.94 0.36
N GLU A 122 -9.23 -13.12 -0.04
CA GLU A 122 -9.80 -12.44 -1.22
C GLU A 122 -9.80 -10.91 -1.09
N HIS A 123 -10.02 -10.39 0.12
CA HIS A 123 -10.03 -8.94 0.38
C HIS A 123 -8.64 -8.31 0.50
N VAL A 124 -7.56 -9.10 0.37
CA VAL A 124 -6.18 -8.63 0.33
C VAL A 124 -5.73 -8.53 -1.11
N MET A 125 -5.35 -7.34 -1.54
CA MET A 125 -4.88 -7.05 -2.89
C MET A 125 -3.43 -6.60 -2.85
N VAL A 126 -2.62 -7.10 -3.76
CA VAL A 126 -1.27 -6.59 -4.01
C VAL A 126 -1.38 -5.61 -5.16
N LEU A 127 -0.90 -4.39 -4.95
CA LEU A 127 -0.82 -3.39 -6.02
C LEU A 127 0.39 -3.75 -6.90
N GLU A 128 0.14 -4.49 -7.98
CA GLU A 128 1.19 -4.98 -8.87
C GLU A 128 1.55 -3.99 -9.99
N ASP A 129 0.68 -3.01 -10.21
CA ASP A 129 0.77 -1.96 -11.22
C ASP A 129 0.09 -0.68 -10.74
N SER A 130 -0.11 0.28 -11.65
CA SER A 130 -0.78 1.56 -11.41
C SER A 130 -2.26 1.58 -11.80
N GLU A 131 -2.87 0.42 -12.04
CA GLU A 131 -4.30 0.36 -12.35
C GLU A 131 -5.14 0.80 -11.14
N PRO A 132 -6.14 1.67 -11.30
CA PRO A 132 -7.01 2.09 -10.22
C PRO A 132 -7.93 0.97 -9.72
N HIS A 133 -8.04 0.85 -8.39
CA HIS A 133 -8.93 -0.07 -7.71
C HIS A 133 -10.06 0.67 -7.01
N GLU A 134 -11.28 0.56 -7.50
CA GLU A 134 -12.44 1.19 -6.86
C GLU A 134 -12.75 0.52 -5.52
N VAL A 135 -12.80 1.29 -4.44
CA VAL A 135 -13.13 0.84 -3.07
C VAL A 135 -14.51 1.30 -2.63
N ALA A 136 -15.01 2.37 -3.22
CA ALA A 136 -16.36 2.88 -3.08
C ALA A 136 -16.68 3.76 -4.30
N PRO A 137 -17.95 4.06 -4.61
CA PRO A 137 -18.29 4.88 -5.77
C PRO A 137 -17.52 6.19 -5.84
N GLY A 138 -16.66 6.33 -6.86
CA GLY A 138 -15.81 7.49 -7.08
C GLY A 138 -14.63 7.62 -6.10
N ILE A 139 -14.20 6.53 -5.47
CA ILE A 139 -13.02 6.48 -4.60
C ILE A 139 -12.15 5.30 -5.04
N GLU A 140 -10.93 5.58 -5.43
CA GLU A 140 -9.99 4.61 -5.96
C GLU A 140 -8.67 4.62 -5.18
N VAL A 141 -8.04 3.44 -5.12
CA VAL A 141 -6.68 3.25 -4.63
C VAL A 141 -5.79 2.91 -5.81
N VAL A 142 -4.65 3.57 -5.92
CA VAL A 142 -3.65 3.36 -6.96
C VAL A 142 -2.31 3.04 -6.30
N GLY A 143 -1.49 2.21 -6.91
CA GLY A 143 -0.15 1.87 -6.43
C GLY A 143 0.96 2.43 -7.30
N ALA A 144 2.10 2.77 -6.66
CA ALA A 144 3.38 2.98 -7.33
C ALA A 144 4.37 1.89 -6.85
N PRO A 145 4.21 0.62 -7.30
CA PRO A 145 4.95 -0.51 -6.76
C PRO A 145 6.42 -0.52 -7.16
N TRP A 146 7.28 -0.98 -6.27
CA TRP A 146 8.66 -1.29 -6.59
C TRP A 146 8.75 -2.62 -7.34
N THR A 147 9.26 -2.58 -8.56
CA THR A 147 9.51 -3.77 -9.40
C THR A 147 10.96 -4.24 -9.35
N SER A 148 11.83 -3.46 -8.74
CA SER A 148 13.23 -3.78 -8.50
C SER A 148 13.74 -3.05 -7.25
N LYS A 149 14.83 -3.54 -6.65
CA LYS A 149 15.48 -2.87 -5.50
C LYS A 149 16.15 -1.54 -5.85
N ARG A 150 16.25 -1.20 -7.12
CA ARG A 150 16.91 0.01 -7.62
C ARG A 150 16.11 0.57 -8.80
N PRO A 151 15.00 1.26 -8.58
CA PRO A 151 14.30 1.97 -9.64
C PRO A 151 15.22 3.02 -10.27
N LEU A 152 15.05 3.22 -11.56
CA LEU A 152 15.86 4.16 -12.35
C LEU A 152 15.17 5.51 -12.59
N TYR A 153 14.01 5.71 -11.97
CA TYR A 153 13.19 6.93 -12.09
C TYR A 153 12.25 7.05 -10.89
N ASP A 154 11.65 8.23 -10.72
CA ASP A 154 10.59 8.48 -9.76
C ASP A 154 9.32 7.70 -10.13
N LEU A 155 9.00 6.69 -9.30
CA LEU A 155 7.82 5.83 -9.52
C LEU A 155 6.51 6.61 -9.36
N VAL A 156 6.47 7.56 -8.42
CA VAL A 156 5.28 8.40 -8.17
C VAL A 156 5.05 9.35 -9.33
N GLY A 157 6.10 10.06 -9.76
CA GLY A 157 6.03 10.94 -10.92
C GLY A 157 5.61 10.20 -12.19
N GLY A 158 6.08 8.96 -12.37
CA GLY A 158 5.66 8.09 -13.47
C GLY A 158 4.16 7.80 -13.44
N VAL A 159 3.63 7.36 -12.29
CA VAL A 159 2.20 7.06 -12.14
C VAL A 159 1.34 8.33 -12.31
N CYS A 160 1.72 9.43 -11.67
CA CYS A 160 0.98 10.70 -11.79
C CYS A 160 0.91 11.21 -13.24
N GLY A 161 1.99 10.98 -14.04
CA GLY A 161 2.01 11.37 -15.45
C GLY A 161 1.15 10.51 -16.38
N GLU A 162 0.77 9.30 -15.95
CA GLU A 162 -0.05 8.37 -16.73
C GLU A 162 -1.53 8.38 -16.32
N LEU A 163 -1.85 8.80 -15.08
CA LEU A 163 -3.22 8.85 -14.61
C LEU A 163 -4.00 10.00 -15.26
N GLU A 164 -5.11 9.66 -15.90
CA GLU A 164 -6.04 10.65 -16.42
C GLU A 164 -6.94 11.18 -15.29
N VAL A 165 -7.12 12.50 -15.24
CA VAL A 165 -8.05 13.14 -14.30
C VAL A 165 -9.49 12.77 -14.67
N GLU A 166 -10.22 12.18 -13.74
CA GLU A 166 -11.62 11.81 -13.92
C GLU A 166 -12.52 12.64 -12.98
N PRO A 167 -13.41 13.48 -13.52
CA PRO A 167 -14.24 14.35 -12.71
C PRO A 167 -15.13 13.59 -11.72
N GLY A 168 -14.98 13.89 -10.44
CA GLY A 168 -15.75 13.28 -9.36
C GLY A 168 -15.16 11.99 -8.79
N VAL A 169 -14.02 11.55 -9.30
CA VAL A 169 -13.22 10.46 -8.72
C VAL A 169 -12.14 11.06 -7.81
N ARG A 170 -11.96 10.48 -6.65
CA ARG A 170 -10.87 10.78 -5.72
C ARG A 170 -9.96 9.58 -5.62
N ARG A 171 -8.67 9.78 -5.87
CA ARG A 171 -7.65 8.73 -5.83
C ARG A 171 -6.78 8.86 -4.60
N VAL A 172 -6.46 7.72 -4.00
CA VAL A 172 -5.45 7.60 -2.95
C VAL A 172 -4.28 6.83 -3.55
N LEU A 173 -3.20 7.55 -3.87
CA LEU A 173 -1.97 6.93 -4.38
C LEU A 173 -1.13 6.43 -3.22
N LEU A 174 -0.89 5.12 -3.18
CA LEU A 174 0.05 4.49 -2.27
C LEU A 174 1.43 4.41 -2.92
N ALA A 175 2.42 4.94 -2.21
CA ALA A 175 3.80 4.97 -2.66
C ALA A 175 4.76 4.60 -1.52
N HIS A 176 5.99 4.22 -1.87
CA HIS A 176 7.05 3.88 -0.95
C HIS A 176 8.37 4.49 -1.42
N GLY A 177 9.09 5.15 -0.51
CA GLY A 177 10.40 5.74 -0.81
C GLY A 177 10.68 7.00 -0.01
N ALA A 178 11.85 7.57 -0.25
CA ALA A 178 12.24 8.86 0.29
C ALA A 178 11.90 9.97 -0.71
N THR A 179 11.63 11.17 -0.20
CA THR A 179 11.37 12.36 -1.00
C THR A 179 12.65 13.14 -1.28
N ASP A 180 12.66 13.95 -2.32
CA ASP A 180 13.81 14.73 -2.77
C ASP A 180 14.18 15.88 -1.80
N ASP A 181 13.25 16.33 -0.97
CA ASP A 181 13.47 17.33 0.07
C ASP A 181 14.22 16.79 1.31
N LEU A 182 14.20 15.45 1.52
CA LEU A 182 14.85 14.80 2.66
C LEU A 182 16.26 14.29 2.37
N MET A 183 16.63 14.16 1.10
CA MET A 183 17.88 13.53 0.68
C MET A 183 18.75 14.49 -0.13
N ALA A 184 20.00 14.69 0.32
CA ALA A 184 20.95 15.61 -0.30
C ALA A 184 21.79 14.98 -1.45
N PHE A 185 21.48 13.74 -1.89
CA PHE A 185 22.24 13.05 -2.94
C PHE A 185 21.35 12.64 -4.11
N ASP A 186 21.95 12.63 -5.28
CA ASP A 186 21.32 12.28 -6.52
C ASP A 186 20.94 10.77 -6.51
N ASN A 187 19.63 10.51 -6.46
CA ASN A 187 19.06 9.17 -6.54
C ASN A 187 17.82 9.23 -7.44
N PRO A 188 17.82 8.54 -8.58
CA PRO A 188 16.72 8.61 -9.53
C PRO A 188 15.37 8.07 -9.00
N ALA A 189 15.42 7.31 -7.90
CA ALA A 189 14.22 6.75 -7.27
C ALA A 189 13.61 7.68 -6.19
N LEU A 190 14.14 8.89 -5.99
CA LEU A 190 13.52 9.85 -5.07
C LEU A 190 12.17 10.32 -5.62
N ILE A 191 11.20 10.40 -4.73
CA ILE A 191 9.88 10.93 -5.02
C ILE A 191 10.00 12.46 -5.10
N SER A 192 9.65 13.04 -6.24
CA SER A 192 9.61 14.48 -6.39
C SER A 192 8.39 15.06 -5.67
N VAL A 193 8.65 15.84 -4.61
CA VAL A 193 7.59 16.51 -3.84
C VAL A 193 6.81 17.46 -4.74
N SER A 194 7.49 18.23 -5.59
CA SER A 194 6.84 19.17 -6.50
C SER A 194 5.94 18.47 -7.53
N CYS A 195 6.32 17.29 -8.02
CA CYS A 195 5.50 16.47 -8.90
C CYS A 195 4.23 15.94 -8.20
N ALA A 196 4.39 15.47 -6.97
CA ALA A 196 3.29 14.97 -6.17
C ALA A 196 2.28 16.09 -5.81
N GLU A 197 2.79 17.27 -5.43
CA GLU A 197 1.95 18.45 -5.14
C GLU A 197 1.16 18.88 -6.38
N ALA A 198 1.82 18.98 -7.55
CA ALA A 198 1.14 19.33 -8.79
C ALA A 198 0.02 18.34 -9.15
N ALA A 199 0.26 17.04 -8.98
CA ALA A 199 -0.77 16.01 -9.22
C ALA A 199 -1.97 16.13 -8.26
N ILE A 200 -1.77 16.58 -7.02
CA ILE A 200 -2.85 16.83 -6.05
C ILE A 200 -3.65 18.08 -6.44
N GLU A 201 -2.99 19.11 -6.97
CA GLU A 201 -3.63 20.37 -7.39
C GLU A 201 -4.44 20.20 -8.69
N ASP A 202 -3.99 19.34 -9.59
CA ASP A 202 -4.65 19.07 -10.88
C ASP A 202 -5.88 18.16 -10.74
N GLY A 203 -6.07 17.47 -9.60
CA GLY A 203 -7.26 16.66 -9.29
C GLY A 203 -7.01 15.19 -9.17
#